data_0c8e663943c49ff8c00e0eb2454ec406
#
_entry.id   0c8e663943c49ff8c00e0eb2454ec406
#
_cell.length_a   1.000
_cell.length_b   1.000
_cell.length_c   1.000
_cell.angle_alpha   90.00
_cell.angle_beta   90.00
_cell.angle_gamma   90.00
#
_symmetry.space_group_name_H-M   'P 1'
#
loop_
_entity.id
_entity.type
_entity.pdbx_description
1 polymer ?
#
loop_
_entity_poly.entity_id
_entity_poly.type
_entity_poly.pdbx_seq_one_letter_code
_entity_poly.pdbx_strand_id
1 'polypeptide(L)'
;MHSRREFAKTLGLGTIALGLGPSVFARQTAAPFPAIKDPKYRTWSEDALREAGRLGCTYTDIRFTLNRSNGVAVRNGEIQSGGNIGFGQFGDEDTYGFGVRVIHSGVWGFASSPIVTPAEIRRIVGVATEVAKASATSKKFDVRLAPVKAYDTFWQTPIKVDPWSIPLEDKVALLVDVTRTMQKSPDVMFGNAAINFNYEWKFLATSEGSFIEQVFYYTAAAMSATARKDGVVKSRTFNPGTETRGWEFVTDNDLKGNAERVAAEAVEFAMAKPVGQGLKDLILMPTHSALTIHEIIAHPTELDRIVGYEANYAGTSFVKLSDVGKLKYGSKHLNITADRTHPGGASTVGYDDDGVEAQKWPIIRDGILVGLQTNRETAHYVGETSSRGCTFANHWRNYPFLRMPNIQMEPGPKGSPTLDQMIADVPDGVLVDGQGSFSIDQQRYNGQFGGDCFWEIRNGKKTRMVTDFTYNAISTDFWASLDAVGPPETWQHNGMGGDAKGQPVQSNRPSHGSSPILLRKIMVGAAFV
;
A
#
# COMPACT_ATOMS: atom_id res chain seq x y z
N MET A 1 -4.97 -25.67 -31.59
CA MET A 1 -6.02 -24.64 -31.61
C MET A 1 -7.32 -25.29 -31.16
N HIS A 2 -7.68 -25.15 -29.90
CA HIS A 2 -8.97 -25.65 -29.41
C HIS A 2 -10.09 -24.76 -29.92
N SER A 3 -11.17 -25.38 -30.39
CA SER A 3 -12.28 -24.65 -30.98
C SER A 3 -13.10 -23.91 -29.92
N ARG A 4 -13.72 -22.78 -30.29
CA ARG A 4 -14.65 -22.02 -29.43
C ARG A 4 -15.76 -22.88 -28.81
N ARG A 5 -16.04 -24.04 -29.41
CA ARG A 5 -17.05 -25.00 -28.96
C ARG A 5 -16.58 -25.88 -27.79
N GLU A 6 -15.28 -26.14 -27.68
CA GLU A 6 -14.69 -26.86 -26.54
C GLU A 6 -14.53 -25.94 -25.34
N PHE A 7 -14.18 -24.66 -25.58
CA PHE A 7 -14.14 -23.64 -24.53
C PHE A 7 -15.53 -23.40 -23.90
N ALA A 8 -16.60 -23.38 -24.72
CA ALA A 8 -17.99 -23.25 -24.23
C ALA A 8 -18.48 -24.48 -23.43
N LYS A 9 -17.95 -25.67 -23.70
CA LYS A 9 -18.24 -26.88 -22.90
C LYS A 9 -17.58 -26.86 -21.54
N THR A 10 -16.43 -26.21 -21.41
CA THR A 10 -15.75 -26.00 -20.13
C THR A 10 -16.45 -24.94 -19.26
N LEU A 11 -17.13 -23.97 -19.88
CA LEU A 11 -17.96 -22.97 -19.19
C LEU A 11 -19.34 -23.50 -18.75
N GLY A 12 -19.83 -24.60 -19.33
CA GLY A 12 -21.08 -25.25 -18.92
C GLY A 12 -21.03 -26.01 -17.58
N LEU A 13 -19.90 -26.04 -16.92
CA LEU A 13 -19.69 -26.70 -15.64
C LEU A 13 -20.02 -25.84 -14.40
N GLY A 14 -20.50 -24.62 -14.59
CA GLY A 14 -20.87 -23.70 -13.50
C GLY A 14 -22.05 -24.15 -12.64
N THR A 15 -22.83 -25.15 -13.11
CA THR A 15 -23.95 -25.74 -12.33
C THR A 15 -23.56 -27.03 -11.63
N ILE A 16 -22.35 -27.51 -11.82
CA ILE A 16 -21.85 -28.78 -11.23
C ILE A 16 -20.94 -28.54 -10.02
N ALA A 17 -20.57 -27.31 -9.72
CA ALA A 17 -19.66 -26.99 -8.60
C ALA A 17 -20.20 -27.39 -7.21
N LEU A 18 -21.49 -27.61 -7.07
CA LEU A 18 -22.10 -28.17 -5.85
C LEU A 18 -22.05 -29.70 -5.78
N GLY A 19 -21.57 -30.36 -6.83
CA GLY A 19 -21.46 -31.82 -6.92
C GLY A 19 -20.04 -32.36 -7.09
N LEU A 20 -19.04 -31.50 -7.23
CA LEU A 20 -17.64 -31.93 -7.26
C LEU A 20 -17.18 -32.15 -5.82
N GLY A 21 -17.00 -33.42 -5.46
CA GLY A 21 -16.51 -33.77 -4.15
C GLY A 21 -15.15 -33.14 -3.80
N PRO A 22 -14.70 -33.25 -2.54
CA PRO A 22 -13.51 -32.61 -1.99
C PRO A 22 -12.20 -32.80 -2.78
N SER A 23 -12.17 -33.74 -3.71
CA SER A 23 -10.97 -34.14 -4.44
C SER A 23 -10.45 -33.16 -5.49
N VAL A 24 -11.28 -32.22 -5.98
CA VAL A 24 -10.83 -31.22 -6.97
C VAL A 24 -10.12 -30.05 -6.28
N PHE A 25 -10.53 -29.74 -5.06
CA PHE A 25 -9.90 -28.68 -4.25
C PHE A 25 -8.74 -29.20 -3.38
N ALA A 26 -8.67 -30.52 -3.15
CA ALA A 26 -7.68 -31.15 -2.27
C ALA A 26 -6.27 -31.34 -2.88
N ARG A 27 -5.99 -30.88 -4.09
CA ARG A 27 -4.71 -31.10 -4.78
C ARG A 27 -3.74 -29.91 -4.83
N GLN A 28 -3.98 -28.84 -4.13
CA GLN A 28 -2.93 -27.86 -3.86
C GLN A 28 -2.48 -28.01 -2.40
N THR A 29 -1.69 -29.02 -2.12
CA THR A 29 -0.80 -28.97 -0.96
C THR A 29 0.21 -27.86 -1.27
N ALA A 30 -0.06 -26.66 -0.79
CA ALA A 30 0.93 -25.59 -0.76
C ALA A 30 2.23 -26.17 -0.19
N ALA A 31 3.36 -25.87 -0.79
CA ALA A 31 4.64 -26.26 -0.21
C ALA A 31 4.67 -25.77 1.26
N PRO A 32 5.20 -26.52 2.20
CA PRO A 32 5.16 -26.13 3.61
C PRO A 32 5.77 -24.73 3.79
N PHE A 33 5.19 -23.94 4.68
CA PHE A 33 5.83 -22.70 5.12
C PHE A 33 7.23 -23.02 5.67
N PRO A 34 8.24 -22.15 5.50
CA PRO A 34 9.53 -22.35 6.14
C PRO A 34 9.33 -22.58 7.63
N ALA A 35 10.05 -23.54 8.19
CA ALA A 35 10.06 -23.69 9.63
C ALA A 35 10.65 -22.41 10.23
N ILE A 36 9.90 -21.76 11.12
CA ILE A 36 10.35 -20.58 11.83
C ILE A 36 11.59 -20.98 12.68
N LYS A 37 12.60 -20.12 12.66
CA LYS A 37 13.90 -20.33 13.35
C LYS A 37 14.67 -21.59 12.87
N ASP A 38 14.53 -21.95 11.58
CA ASP A 38 15.35 -23.00 11.00
C ASP A 38 16.84 -22.57 10.99
N PRO A 39 17.72 -23.28 11.72
CA PRO A 39 19.12 -22.88 11.91
C PRO A 39 19.93 -22.86 10.62
N LYS A 40 19.45 -23.52 9.55
CA LYS A 40 20.17 -23.53 8.26
C LYS A 40 20.32 -22.12 7.67
N TYR A 41 19.30 -21.24 7.83
CA TYR A 41 19.37 -19.88 7.29
C TYR A 41 20.48 -19.06 7.97
N ARG A 42 20.64 -19.23 9.28
CA ARG A 42 21.76 -18.63 10.02
C ARG A 42 23.09 -19.13 9.52
N THR A 43 23.27 -20.46 9.45
CA THR A 43 24.50 -21.09 8.98
C THR A 43 24.87 -20.65 7.57
N TRP A 44 23.90 -20.63 6.65
CA TRP A 44 24.12 -20.20 5.26
C TRP A 44 24.45 -18.70 5.16
N SER A 45 23.83 -17.89 6.00
CA SER A 45 24.14 -16.46 6.07
C SER A 45 25.53 -16.19 6.60
N GLU A 46 25.96 -16.86 7.68
CA GLU A 46 27.31 -16.74 8.24
C GLU A 46 28.38 -17.12 7.19
N ASP A 47 28.12 -18.15 6.37
CA ASP A 47 28.99 -18.53 5.27
C ASP A 47 29.05 -17.44 4.18
N ALA A 48 27.91 -16.88 3.80
CA ALA A 48 27.83 -15.78 2.84
C ALA A 48 28.58 -14.53 3.29
N LEU A 49 28.36 -14.11 4.54
CA LEU A 49 29.00 -12.94 5.15
C LEU A 49 30.52 -13.11 5.24
N ARG A 50 30.99 -14.32 5.62
CA ARG A 50 32.43 -14.67 5.69
C ARG A 50 33.06 -14.63 4.30
N GLU A 51 32.40 -15.18 3.28
CA GLU A 51 32.91 -15.16 1.90
C GLU A 51 32.99 -13.73 1.35
N ALA A 52 31.99 -12.90 1.59
CA ALA A 52 32.00 -11.50 1.17
C ALA A 52 33.16 -10.72 1.85
N GLY A 53 33.42 -10.95 3.14
CA GLY A 53 34.54 -10.39 3.85
C GLY A 53 35.88 -10.83 3.23
N ARG A 54 36.01 -12.11 2.84
CA ARG A 54 37.19 -12.64 2.14
C ARG A 54 37.42 -11.96 0.78
N LEU A 55 36.34 -11.57 0.11
CA LEU A 55 36.36 -10.85 -1.17
C LEU A 55 36.62 -9.33 -1.01
N GLY A 56 36.76 -8.82 0.22
CA GLY A 56 37.06 -7.42 0.52
C GLY A 56 35.86 -6.50 0.59
N CYS A 57 34.65 -7.03 0.74
CA CYS A 57 33.46 -6.22 0.96
C CYS A 57 33.47 -5.57 2.34
N THR A 58 33.14 -4.29 2.43
CA THR A 58 33.10 -3.52 3.69
C THR A 58 31.76 -3.63 4.41
N TYR A 59 30.69 -3.99 3.68
CA TYR A 59 29.38 -4.31 4.19
C TYR A 59 28.76 -5.41 3.33
N THR A 60 27.96 -6.25 3.95
CA THR A 60 27.20 -7.30 3.25
C THR A 60 25.91 -7.59 4.00
N ASP A 61 24.84 -7.77 3.28
CA ASP A 61 23.64 -8.45 3.79
C ASP A 61 23.15 -9.52 2.83
N ILE A 62 22.48 -10.52 3.39
CA ILE A 62 21.75 -11.55 2.67
C ILE A 62 20.31 -11.60 3.20
N ARG A 63 19.35 -11.62 2.29
CA ARG A 63 17.93 -11.68 2.62
C ARG A 63 17.29 -12.83 1.87
N PHE A 64 16.79 -13.82 2.61
CA PHE A 64 15.89 -14.86 2.09
C PHE A 64 14.47 -14.33 2.17
N THR A 65 13.67 -14.60 1.12
CA THR A 65 12.26 -14.19 1.09
C THR A 65 11.41 -15.29 0.47
N LEU A 66 10.31 -15.62 1.13
CA LEU A 66 9.23 -16.43 0.59
C LEU A 66 7.96 -15.58 0.57
N ASN A 67 7.30 -15.54 -0.58
CA ASN A 67 5.97 -14.94 -0.73
C ASN A 67 4.98 -16.02 -1.11
N ARG A 68 3.75 -15.90 -0.59
CA ARG A 68 2.59 -16.73 -0.95
C ARG A 68 1.33 -15.91 -0.99
N SER A 69 0.50 -16.23 -1.96
CA SER A 69 -0.81 -15.61 -2.13
C SER A 69 -1.92 -16.64 -2.07
N ASN A 70 -3.04 -16.26 -1.52
CA ASN A 70 -4.29 -16.99 -1.59
C ASN A 70 -5.44 -16.01 -1.68
N GLY A 71 -6.43 -16.26 -2.54
CA GLY A 71 -7.56 -15.36 -2.68
C GLY A 71 -8.72 -15.98 -3.42
N VAL A 72 -9.84 -15.27 -3.40
CA VAL A 72 -11.07 -15.61 -4.13
C VAL A 72 -11.65 -14.35 -4.73
N ALA A 73 -12.09 -14.44 -5.97
CA ALA A 73 -12.88 -13.41 -6.63
C ALA A 73 -14.17 -14.01 -7.21
N VAL A 74 -15.28 -13.33 -6.97
CA VAL A 74 -16.62 -13.74 -7.43
C VAL A 74 -17.28 -12.57 -8.14
N ARG A 75 -17.96 -12.86 -9.24
CA ARG A 75 -18.83 -11.93 -9.96
C ARG A 75 -20.20 -12.57 -10.18
N ASN A 76 -21.25 -11.88 -9.78
CA ASN A 76 -22.64 -12.31 -10.02
C ASN A 76 -22.92 -13.74 -9.50
N GLY A 77 -22.34 -14.12 -8.38
CA GLY A 77 -22.46 -15.47 -7.81
C GLY A 77 -21.60 -16.54 -8.48
N GLU A 78 -20.76 -16.18 -9.48
CA GLU A 78 -19.86 -17.10 -10.19
C GLU A 78 -18.39 -16.84 -9.81
N ILE A 79 -17.66 -17.91 -9.51
CA ILE A 79 -16.23 -17.83 -9.19
C ILE A 79 -15.48 -17.40 -10.44
N GLN A 80 -14.75 -16.30 -10.34
CA GLN A 80 -13.85 -15.81 -11.39
C GLN A 80 -12.45 -16.39 -11.23
N SER A 81 -12.03 -16.53 -9.98
CA SER A 81 -10.72 -17.07 -9.64
C SER A 81 -10.70 -17.54 -8.18
N GLY A 82 -9.88 -18.53 -7.87
CA GLY A 82 -9.70 -19.08 -6.53
C GLY A 82 -8.34 -19.76 -6.39
N GLY A 83 -7.75 -19.70 -5.20
CA GLY A 83 -6.42 -20.24 -4.90
C GLY A 83 -5.31 -19.20 -4.94
N ASN A 84 -4.20 -19.50 -5.57
CA ASN A 84 -3.05 -18.58 -5.68
C ASN A 84 -3.35 -17.49 -6.71
N ILE A 85 -3.93 -16.39 -6.26
CA ILE A 85 -4.23 -15.23 -7.10
C ILE A 85 -3.45 -14.04 -6.57
N GLY A 86 -2.56 -13.52 -7.39
CA GLY A 86 -1.94 -12.23 -7.15
C GLY A 86 -2.94 -11.09 -7.41
N PHE A 87 -3.29 -10.35 -6.39
CA PHE A 87 -3.91 -9.03 -6.51
C PHE A 87 -2.83 -7.98 -6.29
N GLY A 88 -2.02 -7.79 -7.25
CA GLY A 88 -0.99 -6.78 -7.21
C GLY A 88 -0.29 -6.73 -8.55
N GLN A 89 0.02 -5.57 -9.00
CA GLN A 89 0.70 -5.40 -10.28
C GLN A 89 2.13 -5.98 -10.26
N PHE A 90 2.70 -6.27 -9.07
CA PHE A 90 4.11 -6.65 -8.97
C PHE A 90 4.38 -7.50 -7.72
N GLY A 91 4.53 -8.81 -7.87
CA GLY A 91 5.19 -9.66 -6.90
C GLY A 91 4.34 -10.46 -5.92
N ASP A 92 3.05 -10.66 -6.20
CA ASP A 92 2.17 -11.53 -5.41
C ASP A 92 2.17 -13.00 -5.89
N GLU A 93 3.30 -13.45 -6.43
CA GLU A 93 3.50 -14.84 -6.87
C GLU A 93 3.99 -15.71 -5.70
N ASP A 94 3.63 -16.98 -5.69
CA ASP A 94 4.28 -17.97 -4.83
C ASP A 94 5.74 -18.08 -5.25
N THR A 95 6.65 -17.55 -4.45
CA THR A 95 8.05 -17.45 -4.83
C THR A 95 8.97 -17.54 -3.63
N TYR A 96 10.13 -18.16 -3.84
CA TYR A 96 11.16 -18.35 -2.83
C TYR A 96 12.54 -18.13 -3.45
N GLY A 97 13.40 -17.41 -2.75
CA GLY A 97 14.76 -17.14 -3.17
C GLY A 97 15.51 -16.27 -2.18
N PHE A 98 16.64 -15.74 -2.62
CA PHE A 98 17.45 -14.83 -1.81
C PHE A 98 18.13 -13.75 -2.64
N GLY A 99 18.46 -12.63 -2.00
CA GLY A 99 19.25 -11.55 -2.56
C GLY A 99 20.42 -11.21 -1.64
N VAL A 100 21.53 -10.81 -2.23
CA VAL A 100 22.74 -10.38 -1.54
C VAL A 100 23.10 -8.97 -1.98
N ARG A 101 23.26 -8.04 -1.02
CA ARG A 101 23.88 -6.73 -1.24
C ARG A 101 25.28 -6.71 -0.64
N VAL A 102 26.20 -6.06 -1.33
CA VAL A 102 27.54 -5.81 -0.81
C VAL A 102 27.96 -4.36 -1.07
N ILE A 103 28.80 -3.80 -0.21
CA ILE A 103 29.56 -2.59 -0.51
C ILE A 103 31.02 -3.00 -0.72
N HIS A 104 31.54 -2.75 -1.93
CA HIS A 104 32.94 -2.90 -2.28
C HIS A 104 33.42 -1.64 -3.00
N SER A 105 34.58 -1.14 -2.65
CA SER A 105 35.13 0.10 -3.22
C SER A 105 34.21 1.31 -3.08
N GLY A 106 33.39 1.35 -2.02
CA GLY A 106 32.46 2.44 -1.70
C GLY A 106 31.16 2.46 -2.51
N VAL A 107 30.82 1.41 -3.25
CA VAL A 107 29.58 1.33 -4.03
C VAL A 107 28.84 0.02 -3.79
N TRP A 108 27.54 0.04 -4.04
CA TRP A 108 26.69 -1.13 -3.96
C TRP A 108 26.90 -2.09 -5.13
N GLY A 109 26.85 -3.38 -4.81
CA GLY A 109 26.56 -4.46 -5.74
C GLY A 109 25.41 -5.31 -5.24
N PHE A 110 24.60 -5.83 -6.14
CA PHE A 110 23.45 -6.68 -5.83
C PHE A 110 23.38 -7.84 -6.81
N ALA A 111 23.08 -9.02 -6.29
CA ALA A 111 22.70 -10.19 -7.08
C ALA A 111 21.72 -11.08 -6.29
N SER A 112 20.95 -11.89 -7.00
CA SER A 112 19.90 -12.71 -6.40
C SER A 112 19.70 -14.04 -7.14
N SER A 113 19.10 -15.05 -6.49
CA SER A 113 18.81 -16.34 -7.10
C SER A 113 17.57 -17.02 -6.47
N PRO A 114 16.76 -17.75 -7.26
CA PRO A 114 15.74 -18.65 -6.75
C PRO A 114 16.31 -19.98 -6.26
N ILE A 115 17.57 -20.29 -6.51
CA ILE A 115 18.22 -21.56 -6.16
C ILE A 115 18.87 -21.40 -4.78
N VAL A 116 18.18 -21.83 -3.73
CA VAL A 116 18.63 -21.66 -2.34
C VAL A 116 19.48 -22.85 -1.89
N THR A 117 20.78 -22.81 -2.22
CA THR A 117 21.78 -23.79 -1.79
C THR A 117 23.08 -23.10 -1.36
N PRO A 118 23.89 -23.69 -0.47
CA PRO A 118 25.16 -23.10 -0.04
C PRO A 118 26.12 -22.78 -1.20
N ALA A 119 26.16 -23.62 -2.23
CA ALA A 119 27.01 -23.40 -3.40
C ALA A 119 26.55 -22.18 -4.21
N GLU A 120 25.24 -22.07 -4.44
CA GLU A 120 24.68 -20.94 -5.17
C GLU A 120 24.79 -19.63 -4.36
N ILE A 121 24.59 -19.67 -3.04
CA ILE A 121 24.78 -18.51 -2.18
C ILE A 121 26.20 -17.95 -2.33
N ARG A 122 27.23 -18.77 -2.25
CA ARG A 122 28.62 -18.34 -2.47
C ARG A 122 28.84 -17.77 -3.86
N ARG A 123 28.26 -18.40 -4.89
CA ARG A 123 28.33 -17.89 -6.28
C ARG A 123 27.71 -16.51 -6.40
N ILE A 124 26.54 -16.27 -5.80
CA ILE A 124 25.83 -14.99 -5.83
C ILE A 124 26.57 -13.91 -5.06
N VAL A 125 27.19 -14.22 -3.93
CA VAL A 125 28.11 -13.30 -3.22
C VAL A 125 29.22 -12.82 -4.16
N GLY A 126 29.84 -13.74 -4.89
CA GLY A 126 30.86 -13.39 -5.90
C GLY A 126 30.30 -12.48 -6.99
N VAL A 127 29.14 -12.79 -7.56
CA VAL A 127 28.50 -11.98 -8.60
C VAL A 127 28.20 -10.56 -8.06
N ALA A 128 27.59 -10.44 -6.87
CA ALA A 128 27.31 -9.13 -6.26
C ALA A 128 28.61 -8.31 -6.06
N THR A 129 29.70 -8.98 -5.66
CA THR A 129 31.02 -8.32 -5.49
C THR A 129 31.56 -7.81 -6.82
N GLU A 130 31.48 -8.60 -7.89
CA GLU A 130 31.94 -8.17 -9.22
C GLU A 130 31.08 -7.02 -9.78
N VAL A 131 29.75 -7.02 -9.52
CA VAL A 131 28.87 -5.89 -9.85
C VAL A 131 29.32 -4.62 -9.13
N ALA A 132 29.64 -4.70 -7.82
CA ALA A 132 30.16 -3.55 -7.06
C ALA A 132 31.48 -3.04 -7.66
N LYS A 133 32.44 -3.92 -7.94
CA LYS A 133 33.73 -3.56 -8.57
C LYS A 133 33.55 -2.86 -9.92
N ALA A 134 32.68 -3.40 -10.76
CA ALA A 134 32.37 -2.80 -12.05
C ALA A 134 31.72 -1.41 -11.90
N SER A 135 30.76 -1.28 -10.98
CA SER A 135 30.08 -0.01 -10.70
C SER A 135 31.00 1.06 -10.12
N ALA A 136 32.06 0.66 -9.41
CA ALA A 136 33.05 1.59 -8.85
C ALA A 136 33.79 2.40 -9.90
N THR A 137 33.85 1.94 -11.15
CA THR A 137 34.48 2.68 -12.27
C THR A 137 33.74 3.97 -12.63
N SER A 138 32.44 4.07 -12.30
CA SER A 138 31.58 5.25 -12.54
C SER A 138 31.13 5.94 -11.25
N LYS A 139 31.74 5.60 -10.11
CA LYS A 139 31.40 6.14 -8.80
C LYS A 139 31.50 7.66 -8.75
N LYS A 140 30.47 8.32 -8.22
CA LYS A 140 30.45 9.76 -7.96
C LYS A 140 30.76 10.10 -6.49
N PHE A 141 30.33 9.24 -5.57
CA PHE A 141 30.54 9.36 -4.12
C PHE A 141 30.54 7.97 -3.48
N ASP A 142 31.07 7.88 -2.27
CA ASP A 142 31.01 6.65 -1.48
C ASP A 142 29.66 6.52 -0.79
N VAL A 143 29.11 5.31 -0.80
CA VAL A 143 27.95 4.96 0.03
C VAL A 143 28.31 5.12 1.50
N ARG A 144 27.44 5.80 2.24
CA ARG A 144 27.58 6.00 3.69
C ARG A 144 26.32 5.45 4.36
N LEU A 145 26.50 4.51 5.28
CA LEU A 145 25.41 3.94 6.05
C LEU A 145 25.38 4.54 7.46
N ALA A 146 24.22 5.07 7.85
CA ALA A 146 23.98 5.41 9.24
C ALA A 146 24.15 4.14 10.12
N PRO A 147 24.71 4.25 11.33
CA PRO A 147 24.88 3.12 12.23
C PRO A 147 23.55 2.50 12.61
N VAL A 148 23.56 1.21 12.87
CA VAL A 148 22.41 0.44 13.36
C VAL A 148 22.85 -0.49 14.48
N LYS A 149 21.98 -0.74 15.44
CA LYS A 149 22.17 -1.75 16.48
C LYS A 149 21.98 -3.15 15.86
N ALA A 150 22.83 -4.09 16.23
CA ALA A 150 22.65 -5.49 15.85
C ALA A 150 21.49 -6.14 16.64
N TYR A 151 20.69 -6.94 15.94
CA TYR A 151 19.57 -7.67 16.51
C TYR A 151 19.62 -9.15 16.13
N ASP A 152 19.33 -10.01 17.11
CA ASP A 152 19.08 -11.45 16.89
C ASP A 152 17.65 -11.71 17.39
N THR A 153 16.67 -11.72 16.46
CA THR A 153 15.28 -11.62 16.86
C THR A 153 14.30 -12.18 15.83
N PHE A 154 13.08 -12.41 16.30
CA PHE A 154 11.93 -12.79 15.50
C PHE A 154 10.78 -11.80 15.71
N TRP A 155 10.12 -11.42 14.64
CA TRP A 155 8.90 -10.60 14.65
C TRP A 155 7.84 -11.20 13.73
N GLN A 156 6.57 -11.03 14.11
CA GLN A 156 5.44 -11.47 13.29
C GLN A 156 4.29 -10.49 13.38
N THR A 157 3.59 -10.28 12.26
CA THR A 157 2.29 -9.59 12.24
C THR A 157 1.35 -10.20 13.27
N PRO A 158 0.80 -9.42 14.22
CA PRO A 158 -0.22 -9.90 15.12
C PRO A 158 -1.51 -10.21 14.34
N ILE A 159 -1.90 -11.48 14.30
CA ILE A 159 -3.16 -11.92 13.71
C ILE A 159 -4.00 -12.65 14.77
N LYS A 160 -5.34 -12.56 14.67
CA LYS A 160 -6.26 -13.29 15.52
C LYS A 160 -6.63 -14.65 14.90
N VAL A 161 -6.84 -14.68 13.60
CA VAL A 161 -7.26 -15.87 12.86
C VAL A 161 -6.40 -15.99 11.60
N ASP A 162 -5.72 -17.13 11.45
CA ASP A 162 -4.92 -17.42 10.26
C ASP A 162 -5.82 -17.55 9.03
N PRO A 163 -5.65 -16.74 7.97
CA PRO A 163 -6.46 -16.81 6.77
C PRO A 163 -6.34 -18.15 6.02
N TRP A 164 -5.22 -18.85 6.18
CA TRP A 164 -5.02 -20.17 5.57
C TRP A 164 -5.77 -21.29 6.28
N SER A 165 -6.20 -21.07 7.55
CA SER A 165 -7.05 -22.01 8.29
C SER A 165 -8.52 -22.01 7.85
N ILE A 166 -8.95 -20.96 7.12
CA ILE A 166 -10.34 -20.84 6.65
C ILE A 166 -10.50 -21.66 5.35
N PRO A 167 -11.48 -22.60 5.32
CA PRO A 167 -11.76 -23.40 4.12
C PRO A 167 -12.06 -22.52 2.88
N LEU A 168 -11.65 -22.99 1.71
CA LEU A 168 -11.91 -22.26 0.46
C LEU A 168 -13.41 -22.14 0.19
N GLU A 169 -14.17 -23.15 0.56
CA GLU A 169 -15.63 -23.19 0.42
C GLU A 169 -16.32 -22.04 1.18
N ASP A 170 -15.85 -21.76 2.40
CA ASP A 170 -16.40 -20.69 3.25
C ASP A 170 -16.07 -19.31 2.65
N LYS A 171 -14.85 -19.13 2.14
CA LYS A 171 -14.44 -17.92 1.43
C LYS A 171 -15.30 -17.67 0.19
N VAL A 172 -15.54 -18.71 -0.60
CA VAL A 172 -16.40 -18.66 -1.80
C VAL A 172 -17.85 -18.38 -1.40
N ALA A 173 -18.39 -19.07 -0.40
CA ALA A 173 -19.77 -18.90 0.04
C ALA A 173 -20.05 -17.45 0.47
N LEU A 174 -19.13 -16.84 1.24
CA LEU A 174 -19.22 -15.44 1.64
C LEU A 174 -19.32 -14.51 0.42
N LEU A 175 -18.44 -14.64 -0.57
CA LEU A 175 -18.40 -13.73 -1.71
C LEU A 175 -19.56 -13.97 -2.69
N VAL A 176 -20.02 -15.22 -2.83
CA VAL A 176 -21.25 -15.52 -3.59
C VAL A 176 -22.45 -14.83 -2.95
N ASP A 177 -22.60 -14.87 -1.63
CA ASP A 177 -23.69 -14.22 -0.92
C ASP A 177 -23.61 -12.68 -1.05
N VAL A 178 -22.42 -12.09 -0.91
CA VAL A 178 -22.18 -10.65 -1.14
C VAL A 178 -22.62 -10.24 -2.55
N THR A 179 -22.15 -10.93 -3.58
CA THR A 179 -22.44 -10.55 -4.97
C THR A 179 -23.91 -10.77 -5.33
N ARG A 180 -24.55 -11.85 -4.85
CA ARG A 180 -25.99 -12.08 -5.02
C ARG A 180 -26.83 -11.04 -4.28
N THR A 181 -26.37 -10.57 -3.13
CA THR A 181 -27.06 -9.49 -2.39
C THR A 181 -27.05 -8.21 -3.20
N MET A 182 -25.95 -7.82 -3.84
CA MET A 182 -25.91 -6.67 -4.74
C MET A 182 -26.85 -6.82 -5.95
N GLN A 183 -27.00 -8.04 -6.48
CA GLN A 183 -27.86 -8.33 -7.64
C GLN A 183 -29.36 -8.39 -7.33
N LYS A 184 -29.79 -8.24 -6.08
CA LYS A 184 -31.23 -8.05 -5.79
C LYS A 184 -31.79 -6.79 -6.45
N SER A 185 -30.96 -5.78 -6.72
CA SER A 185 -31.33 -4.62 -7.52
C SER A 185 -31.29 -4.95 -9.02
N PRO A 186 -32.40 -4.80 -9.77
CA PRO A 186 -32.43 -5.12 -11.18
C PRO A 186 -31.58 -4.19 -12.06
N ASP A 187 -31.23 -3.02 -11.55
CA ASP A 187 -30.36 -2.05 -12.24
C ASP A 187 -28.86 -2.38 -12.08
N VAL A 188 -28.49 -3.31 -11.18
CA VAL A 188 -27.10 -3.76 -11.00
C VAL A 188 -26.74 -4.83 -12.03
N MET A 189 -25.87 -4.46 -12.97
CA MET A 189 -25.34 -5.36 -14.00
C MET A 189 -24.30 -6.34 -13.45
N PHE A 190 -23.37 -5.81 -12.63
CA PHE A 190 -22.27 -6.58 -12.08
C PHE A 190 -22.10 -6.29 -10.58
N GLY A 191 -22.16 -7.34 -9.80
CA GLY A 191 -21.69 -7.38 -8.42
C GLY A 191 -20.36 -8.13 -8.37
N ASN A 192 -19.28 -7.48 -7.97
CA ASN A 192 -17.96 -8.10 -7.80
C ASN A 192 -17.59 -8.09 -6.33
N ALA A 193 -16.94 -9.15 -5.86
CA ALA A 193 -16.34 -9.19 -4.54
C ALA A 193 -15.06 -10.02 -4.59
N ALA A 194 -14.05 -9.59 -3.84
CA ALA A 194 -12.77 -10.28 -3.77
C ALA A 194 -12.16 -10.16 -2.37
N ILE A 195 -11.48 -11.22 -1.96
CA ILE A 195 -10.61 -11.24 -0.79
C ILE A 195 -9.26 -11.81 -1.20
N ASN A 196 -8.19 -11.28 -0.62
CA ASN A 196 -6.82 -11.71 -0.90
C ASN A 196 -5.98 -11.73 0.37
N PHE A 197 -5.12 -12.74 0.46
CA PHE A 197 -4.22 -12.96 1.58
C PHE A 197 -2.82 -13.16 1.04
N ASN A 198 -1.85 -12.42 1.57
CA ASN A 198 -0.44 -12.63 1.29
C ASN A 198 0.28 -12.99 2.59
N TYR A 199 1.15 -13.98 2.48
CA TYR A 199 2.11 -14.36 3.48
C TYR A 199 3.50 -14.04 2.94
N GLU A 200 4.27 -13.28 3.68
CA GLU A 200 5.67 -13.02 3.39
C GLU A 200 6.53 -13.44 4.57
N TRP A 201 7.50 -14.30 4.32
CA TRP A 201 8.53 -14.64 5.28
C TRP A 201 9.86 -14.07 4.81
N LYS A 202 10.59 -13.43 5.72
CA LYS A 202 11.93 -12.89 5.50
C LYS A 202 12.89 -13.35 6.56
N PHE A 203 14.13 -13.66 6.16
CA PHE A 203 15.27 -13.80 7.04
C PHE A 203 16.40 -12.91 6.53
N LEU A 204 16.77 -11.92 7.32
CA LEU A 204 17.84 -10.97 7.04
C LEU A 204 19.04 -11.27 7.93
N ALA A 205 20.25 -11.31 7.35
CA ALA A 205 21.51 -11.31 8.09
C ALA A 205 22.45 -10.24 7.53
N THR A 206 23.17 -9.53 8.41
CA THR A 206 24.08 -8.45 8.04
C THR A 206 25.48 -8.69 8.60
N SER A 207 26.50 -8.18 7.92
CA SER A 207 27.90 -8.22 8.41
C SER A 207 28.12 -7.39 9.68
N GLU A 208 27.13 -6.58 10.08
CA GLU A 208 27.13 -5.83 11.34
C GLU A 208 26.54 -6.64 12.51
N GLY A 209 26.19 -7.91 12.28
CA GLY A 209 25.82 -8.87 13.33
C GLY A 209 24.30 -9.04 13.53
N SER A 210 23.44 -8.48 12.68
CA SER A 210 22.01 -8.73 12.77
C SER A 210 21.62 -10.07 12.14
N PHE A 211 20.68 -10.76 12.80
CA PHE A 211 19.94 -11.94 12.32
C PHE A 211 18.48 -11.73 12.66
N ILE A 212 17.66 -11.36 11.67
CA ILE A 212 16.28 -10.92 11.87
C ILE A 212 15.37 -11.78 11.02
N GLU A 213 14.48 -12.51 11.67
CA GLU A 213 13.43 -13.28 11.00
C GLU A 213 12.09 -12.61 11.18
N GLN A 214 11.33 -12.42 10.10
CA GLN A 214 10.03 -11.77 10.14
C GLN A 214 8.99 -12.52 9.32
N VAL A 215 7.74 -12.51 9.82
CA VAL A 215 6.57 -13.05 9.12
C VAL A 215 5.50 -11.97 9.01
N PHE A 216 5.05 -11.74 7.79
CA PHE A 216 4.01 -10.76 7.50
C PHE A 216 2.77 -11.46 6.95
N TYR A 217 1.62 -11.05 7.45
CA TYR A 217 0.31 -11.38 6.90
C TYR A 217 -0.34 -10.10 6.37
N TYR A 218 -0.79 -10.15 5.14
CA TYR A 218 -1.54 -9.06 4.52
C TYR A 218 -2.90 -9.59 4.10
N THR A 219 -3.95 -8.86 4.44
CA THR A 219 -5.32 -9.18 4.04
C THR A 219 -5.93 -7.97 3.33
N ALA A 220 -6.54 -8.22 2.20
CA ALA A 220 -7.33 -7.25 1.45
C ALA A 220 -8.73 -7.80 1.18
N ALA A 221 -9.72 -6.93 1.22
CA ALA A 221 -11.09 -7.25 0.88
C ALA A 221 -11.71 -6.07 0.15
N ALA A 222 -12.46 -6.33 -0.91
CA ALA A 222 -13.14 -5.29 -1.66
C ALA A 222 -14.41 -5.84 -2.34
N MET A 223 -15.37 -4.97 -2.60
CA MET A 223 -16.49 -5.26 -3.47
C MET A 223 -16.88 -4.03 -4.28
N SER A 224 -17.54 -4.24 -5.42
CA SER A 224 -18.08 -3.16 -6.23
C SER A 224 -19.40 -3.58 -6.91
N ALA A 225 -20.33 -2.65 -6.99
CA ALA A 225 -21.52 -2.77 -7.80
C ALA A 225 -21.40 -1.86 -9.03
N THR A 226 -21.70 -2.40 -10.21
CA THR A 226 -21.84 -1.63 -11.45
C THR A 226 -23.30 -1.61 -11.84
N ALA A 227 -23.91 -0.43 -11.82
CA ALA A 227 -25.31 -0.22 -12.17
C ALA A 227 -25.44 0.46 -13.53
N ARG A 228 -26.58 0.20 -14.19
CA ARG A 228 -26.98 0.87 -15.43
C ARG A 228 -28.38 1.43 -15.28
N LYS A 229 -28.54 2.74 -15.54
CA LYS A 229 -29.82 3.43 -15.54
C LYS A 229 -29.90 4.37 -16.72
N ASP A 230 -30.97 4.29 -17.52
CA ASP A 230 -31.20 5.14 -18.69
C ASP A 230 -29.99 5.25 -19.64
N GLY A 231 -29.27 4.14 -19.83
CA GLY A 231 -28.08 4.07 -20.67
C GLY A 231 -26.77 4.50 -19.99
N VAL A 232 -26.81 5.13 -18.82
CA VAL A 232 -25.64 5.54 -18.04
C VAL A 232 -25.16 4.36 -17.19
N VAL A 233 -23.83 4.12 -17.21
CA VAL A 233 -23.18 3.07 -16.40
C VAL A 233 -22.27 3.73 -15.39
N LYS A 234 -22.43 3.41 -14.11
CA LYS A 234 -21.58 3.86 -13.01
C LYS A 234 -21.29 2.71 -12.08
N SER A 235 -20.16 2.81 -11.39
CA SER A 235 -19.74 1.84 -10.38
C SER A 235 -19.54 2.51 -9.04
N ARG A 236 -19.82 1.79 -7.97
CA ARG A 236 -19.51 2.16 -6.59
C ARG A 236 -18.65 1.06 -5.96
N THR A 237 -17.57 1.43 -5.34
CA THR A 237 -16.64 0.50 -4.72
C THR A 237 -16.64 0.66 -3.19
N PHE A 238 -16.64 -0.45 -2.47
CA PHE A 238 -16.29 -0.51 -1.06
C PHE A 238 -14.94 -1.21 -0.93
N ASN A 239 -13.92 -0.45 -0.56
CA ASN A 239 -12.55 -0.93 -0.45
C ASN A 239 -11.91 -0.37 0.84
N PRO A 240 -11.92 -1.14 1.94
CA PRO A 240 -11.25 -0.76 3.18
C PRO A 240 -9.71 -0.81 3.08
N GLY A 241 -9.17 -1.21 1.91
CA GLY A 241 -7.74 -1.28 1.66
C GLY A 241 -7.11 -2.63 2.02
N THR A 242 -5.81 -2.58 2.29
CA THR A 242 -5.00 -3.74 2.71
C THR A 242 -4.45 -3.47 4.10
N GLU A 243 -4.54 -4.44 4.99
CA GLU A 243 -3.95 -4.35 6.33
C GLU A 243 -3.06 -5.56 6.66
N THR A 244 -2.12 -5.35 7.59
CA THR A 244 -1.35 -6.44 8.21
C THR A 244 -2.18 -7.09 9.32
N ARG A 245 -3.17 -7.85 8.91
CA ARG A 245 -4.13 -8.58 9.78
C ARG A 245 -4.43 -9.96 9.19
N GLY A 246 -5.06 -10.82 10.00
CA GLY A 246 -5.57 -12.12 9.57
C GLY A 246 -6.99 -12.04 9.00
N TRP A 247 -7.72 -13.17 9.11
CA TRP A 247 -9.11 -13.28 8.64
C TRP A 247 -10.06 -12.29 9.32
N GLU A 248 -9.75 -11.87 10.55
CA GLU A 248 -10.52 -10.86 11.28
C GLU A 248 -10.68 -9.54 10.50
N PHE A 249 -9.79 -9.22 9.56
CA PHE A 249 -9.99 -8.07 8.67
C PHE A 249 -11.22 -8.22 7.78
N VAL A 250 -11.47 -9.42 7.26
CA VAL A 250 -12.64 -9.70 6.41
C VAL A 250 -13.93 -9.61 7.22
N THR A 251 -13.94 -10.16 8.44
CA THR A 251 -15.12 -10.17 9.30
C THR A 251 -15.45 -8.79 9.84
N ASP A 252 -14.45 -8.00 10.24
CA ASP A 252 -14.64 -6.67 10.81
C ASP A 252 -15.13 -5.65 9.76
N ASN A 253 -14.83 -5.85 8.47
CA ASN A 253 -15.27 -4.97 7.40
C ASN A 253 -16.66 -5.30 6.85
N ASP A 254 -17.28 -6.38 7.29
CA ASP A 254 -18.66 -6.77 6.99
C ASP A 254 -19.09 -6.50 5.53
N LEU A 255 -18.42 -7.17 4.58
CA LEU A 255 -18.75 -7.03 3.15
C LEU A 255 -20.24 -7.30 2.88
N LYS A 256 -20.82 -8.28 3.58
CA LYS A 256 -22.23 -8.65 3.38
C LYS A 256 -23.17 -7.54 3.84
N GLY A 257 -22.96 -6.98 5.04
CA GLY A 257 -23.78 -5.91 5.57
C GLY A 257 -23.71 -4.62 4.74
N ASN A 258 -22.59 -4.40 4.02
CA ASN A 258 -22.43 -3.25 3.14
C ASN A 258 -22.94 -3.47 1.69
N ALA A 259 -23.27 -4.70 1.29
CA ALA A 259 -23.56 -5.03 -0.12
C ALA A 259 -24.81 -4.31 -0.68
N GLU A 260 -25.90 -4.22 0.09
CA GLU A 260 -27.13 -3.53 -0.34
C GLU A 260 -26.90 -2.02 -0.47
N ARG A 261 -26.16 -1.40 0.46
CA ARG A 261 -25.78 0.01 0.41
C ARG A 261 -24.95 0.32 -0.84
N VAL A 262 -23.91 -0.47 -1.12
CA VAL A 262 -23.04 -0.28 -2.29
C VAL A 262 -23.84 -0.42 -3.60
N ALA A 263 -24.77 -1.37 -3.67
CA ALA A 263 -25.65 -1.53 -4.81
C ALA A 263 -26.59 -0.32 -5.00
N ALA A 264 -27.21 0.17 -3.93
CA ALA A 264 -28.09 1.33 -3.97
C ALA A 264 -27.34 2.62 -4.38
N GLU A 265 -26.14 2.84 -3.81
CA GLU A 265 -25.28 3.96 -4.15
C GLU A 265 -24.83 3.91 -5.63
N ALA A 266 -24.55 2.71 -6.20
CA ALA A 266 -24.23 2.57 -7.61
C ALA A 266 -25.39 2.97 -8.53
N VAL A 267 -26.61 2.61 -8.15
CA VAL A 267 -27.84 2.99 -8.89
C VAL A 267 -28.09 4.50 -8.79
N GLU A 268 -27.98 5.08 -7.60
CA GLU A 268 -28.09 6.54 -7.41
C GLU A 268 -27.02 7.27 -8.23
N PHE A 269 -25.80 6.77 -8.27
CA PHE A 269 -24.69 7.36 -9.03
C PHE A 269 -24.95 7.30 -10.55
N ALA A 270 -25.60 6.25 -11.05
CA ALA A 270 -26.00 6.18 -12.46
C ALA A 270 -27.08 7.22 -12.86
N MET A 271 -27.81 7.76 -11.89
CA MET A 271 -28.79 8.86 -12.09
C MET A 271 -28.20 10.24 -11.76
N ALA A 272 -26.96 10.30 -11.27
CA ALA A 272 -26.34 11.53 -10.82
C ALA A 272 -26.08 12.49 -11.99
N LYS A 273 -26.19 13.79 -11.71
CA LYS A 273 -25.89 14.87 -12.67
C LYS A 273 -24.53 15.50 -12.35
N PRO A 274 -23.88 16.11 -13.35
CA PRO A 274 -22.62 16.80 -13.14
C PRO A 274 -22.68 17.83 -12.00
N VAL A 275 -21.57 17.94 -11.26
CA VAL A 275 -21.37 19.02 -10.30
C VAL A 275 -21.02 20.31 -11.05
N GLY A 276 -21.48 21.45 -10.57
CA GLY A 276 -21.10 22.75 -11.13
C GLY A 276 -19.61 23.07 -10.84
N GLN A 277 -18.97 23.80 -11.77
CA GLN A 277 -17.60 24.29 -11.62
C GLN A 277 -17.50 25.46 -10.64
N GLY A 278 -16.31 25.69 -10.08
CA GLY A 278 -16.00 26.82 -9.24
C GLY A 278 -15.42 26.47 -7.88
N LEU A 279 -15.29 27.48 -7.02
CA LEU A 279 -14.80 27.30 -5.66
C LEU A 279 -15.88 26.65 -4.79
N LYS A 280 -15.55 25.55 -4.16
CA LYS A 280 -16.43 24.82 -3.24
C LYS A 280 -15.70 24.39 -1.99
N ASP A 281 -16.41 24.23 -0.90
CA ASP A 281 -15.89 23.55 0.27
C ASP A 281 -15.88 22.03 0.02
N LEU A 282 -14.83 21.34 0.46
CA LEU A 282 -14.72 19.90 0.33
C LEU A 282 -14.68 19.23 1.69
N ILE A 283 -15.48 18.19 1.85
CA ILE A 283 -15.30 17.23 2.94
C ILE A 283 -14.74 15.95 2.33
N LEU A 284 -13.53 15.57 2.71
CA LEU A 284 -12.92 14.32 2.26
C LEU A 284 -13.07 13.27 3.34
N MET A 285 -13.69 12.14 2.97
CA MET A 285 -13.73 10.97 3.83
C MET A 285 -12.34 10.33 3.96
N PRO A 286 -12.04 9.59 5.03
CA PRO A 286 -10.74 8.92 5.23
C PRO A 286 -10.31 8.05 4.04
N THR A 287 -11.24 7.35 3.42
CA THR A 287 -11.03 6.53 2.22
C THR A 287 -10.52 7.32 1.02
N HIS A 288 -10.90 8.61 0.91
CA HIS A 288 -10.43 9.50 -0.16
C HIS A 288 -9.16 10.26 0.25
N SER A 289 -9.11 10.83 1.46
CA SER A 289 -7.95 11.59 1.93
C SER A 289 -6.67 10.76 1.97
N ALA A 290 -6.79 9.43 2.10
CA ALA A 290 -5.66 8.51 1.98
C ALA A 290 -4.88 8.71 0.67
N LEU A 291 -5.57 8.85 -0.48
CA LEU A 291 -4.94 9.12 -1.77
C LEU A 291 -4.26 10.50 -1.80
N THR A 292 -4.92 11.52 -1.28
CA THR A 292 -4.36 12.89 -1.26
C THR A 292 -3.13 12.98 -0.34
N ILE A 293 -3.18 12.33 0.83
CA ILE A 293 -2.01 12.22 1.74
C ILE A 293 -0.87 11.49 1.03
N HIS A 294 -1.17 10.37 0.34
CA HIS A 294 -0.19 9.59 -0.41
C HIS A 294 0.56 10.44 -1.42
N GLU A 295 -0.17 11.14 -2.28
CA GLU A 295 0.41 11.83 -3.44
C GLU A 295 1.09 13.15 -3.10
N ILE A 296 0.51 13.97 -2.21
CA ILE A 296 0.98 15.34 -1.96
C ILE A 296 1.48 15.62 -0.55
N ILE A 297 1.72 14.54 0.25
CA ILE A 297 2.48 14.61 1.51
C ILE A 297 3.53 13.51 1.55
N ALA A 298 3.12 12.24 1.36
CA ALA A 298 4.00 11.11 1.59
C ALA A 298 5.12 11.06 0.55
N HIS A 299 4.81 11.10 -0.74
CA HIS A 299 5.82 11.11 -1.80
C HIS A 299 6.78 12.30 -1.76
N PRO A 300 6.32 13.58 -1.55
CA PRO A 300 7.26 14.70 -1.46
C PRO A 300 8.25 14.60 -0.31
N THR A 301 7.95 13.83 0.72
CA THR A 301 8.80 13.71 1.93
C THR A 301 9.72 12.47 1.93
N GLU A 302 9.76 11.72 0.84
CA GLU A 302 10.75 10.66 0.61
C GLU A 302 12.12 11.29 0.29
N LEU A 303 13.12 11.04 1.12
CA LEU A 303 14.41 11.74 1.02
C LEU A 303 15.20 11.37 -0.24
N ASP A 304 15.17 10.12 -0.68
CA ASP A 304 15.83 9.70 -1.91
C ASP A 304 15.25 10.38 -3.16
N ARG A 305 13.95 10.67 -3.16
CA ARG A 305 13.26 11.44 -4.18
C ARG A 305 13.73 12.92 -4.16
N ILE A 306 13.85 13.51 -2.98
CA ILE A 306 14.33 14.89 -2.78
C ILE A 306 15.76 15.06 -3.33
N VAL A 307 16.63 14.07 -3.10
CA VAL A 307 18.02 14.11 -3.60
C VAL A 307 18.18 13.56 -5.03
N GLY A 308 17.07 13.21 -5.69
CA GLY A 308 17.04 12.90 -7.12
C GLY A 308 17.35 11.46 -7.52
N TYR A 309 17.34 10.48 -6.58
CA TYR A 309 17.57 9.07 -6.91
C TYR A 309 16.46 8.47 -7.81
N GLU A 310 15.26 9.02 -7.75
CA GLU A 310 14.10 8.56 -8.52
C GLU A 310 13.75 9.45 -9.72
N ALA A 311 14.58 10.42 -10.07
CA ALA A 311 14.27 11.46 -11.06
C ALA A 311 13.88 10.92 -12.45
N ASN A 312 14.40 9.75 -12.84
CA ASN A 312 14.15 9.15 -14.15
C ASN A 312 12.88 8.28 -14.23
N TYR A 313 12.24 7.95 -13.09
CA TYR A 313 11.02 7.14 -13.05
C TYR A 313 9.93 7.75 -12.19
N ALA A 314 10.11 7.73 -10.87
CA ALA A 314 9.07 8.16 -9.94
C ALA A 314 9.03 9.69 -9.73
N GLY A 315 9.96 10.42 -10.34
CA GLY A 315 10.05 11.87 -10.28
C GLY A 315 10.89 12.40 -9.12
N THR A 316 10.78 13.70 -8.90
CA THR A 316 11.49 14.44 -7.86
C THR A 316 10.52 14.90 -6.77
N SER A 317 10.90 15.89 -5.99
CA SER A 317 10.05 16.56 -5.00
C SER A 317 10.17 18.07 -5.12
N PHE A 318 9.07 18.76 -4.81
CA PHE A 318 9.12 20.22 -4.61
C PHE A 318 9.79 20.59 -3.27
N VAL A 319 9.78 19.66 -2.30
CA VAL A 319 10.45 19.82 -1.00
C VAL A 319 11.97 19.78 -1.18
N LYS A 320 12.68 20.64 -0.46
CA LYS A 320 14.13 20.73 -0.44
C LYS A 320 14.67 20.34 0.95
N LEU A 321 15.93 19.97 1.03
CA LEU A 321 16.59 19.65 2.31
C LEU A 321 16.52 20.84 3.29
N SER A 322 16.64 22.08 2.78
CA SER A 322 16.59 23.32 3.57
C SER A 322 15.21 23.65 4.14
N ASP A 323 14.17 22.95 3.73
CA ASP A 323 12.78 23.24 4.09
C ASP A 323 12.39 22.63 5.44
N VAL A 324 13.14 21.63 5.91
CA VAL A 324 12.90 21.00 7.22
C VAL A 324 13.03 22.05 8.34
N GLY A 325 12.01 22.16 9.16
CA GLY A 325 11.85 23.16 10.22
C GLY A 325 11.40 24.54 9.74
N LYS A 326 11.16 24.75 8.44
CA LYS A 326 10.86 26.09 7.87
C LYS A 326 9.63 26.13 6.97
N LEU A 327 9.44 25.12 6.11
CA LEU A 327 8.36 25.11 5.13
C LEU A 327 7.01 25.07 5.84
N LYS A 328 6.21 26.11 5.63
CA LYS A 328 4.79 26.07 5.97
C LYS A 328 4.06 25.22 4.92
N TYR A 329 3.84 23.96 5.25
CA TYR A 329 3.25 22.97 4.36
C TYR A 329 1.72 23.10 4.26
N GLY A 330 1.09 23.56 5.34
CA GLY A 330 -0.35 23.69 5.42
C GLY A 330 -0.84 24.57 6.58
N SER A 331 -2.11 24.44 6.91
CA SER A 331 -2.70 25.11 8.07
C SER A 331 -2.20 24.50 9.39
N LYS A 332 -2.45 25.18 10.51
CA LYS A 332 -2.11 24.69 11.86
C LYS A 332 -2.81 23.38 12.24
N HIS A 333 -3.86 22.98 11.51
CA HIS A 333 -4.59 21.74 11.73
C HIS A 333 -3.90 20.53 11.08
N LEU A 334 -2.90 20.76 10.22
CA LEU A 334 -2.17 19.69 9.54
C LEU A 334 -1.08 19.13 10.44
N ASN A 335 -1.34 17.96 11.01
CA ASN A 335 -0.39 17.16 11.79
C ASN A 335 -0.24 15.79 11.14
N ILE A 336 0.97 15.47 10.68
CA ILE A 336 1.28 14.24 9.96
C ILE A 336 2.37 13.48 10.68
N THR A 337 2.15 12.19 10.87
CA THR A 337 3.08 11.26 11.52
C THR A 337 3.37 10.10 10.58
N ALA A 338 4.64 9.72 10.44
CA ALA A 338 5.08 8.47 9.88
C ALA A 338 5.16 7.43 11.00
N ASP A 339 4.62 6.22 10.78
CA ASP A 339 4.52 5.19 11.81
C ASP A 339 4.66 3.79 11.21
N ARG A 340 5.80 3.13 11.46
CA ARG A 340 6.01 1.74 11.06
C ARG A 340 5.63 0.73 12.14
N THR A 341 5.11 1.22 13.27
CA THR A 341 4.67 0.40 14.42
C THR A 341 3.16 0.28 14.52
N HIS A 342 2.40 1.03 13.69
CA HIS A 342 0.94 1.10 13.79
C HIS A 342 0.29 -0.28 13.56
N PRO A 343 -0.48 -0.80 14.52
CA PRO A 343 -1.16 -2.09 14.36
C PRO A 343 -2.09 -2.10 13.14
N GLY A 344 -1.96 -3.10 12.28
CA GLY A 344 -2.74 -3.20 11.04
C GLY A 344 -2.18 -2.42 9.86
N GLY A 345 -1.24 -1.50 10.05
CA GLY A 345 -0.65 -0.74 8.96
C GLY A 345 0.04 -1.62 7.92
N ALA A 346 -0.23 -1.41 6.64
CA ALA A 346 0.30 -2.26 5.57
C ALA A 346 1.83 -2.13 5.40
N SER A 347 2.45 -1.02 5.85
CA SER A 347 3.90 -0.86 5.97
C SER A 347 4.43 -1.08 7.38
N THR A 348 3.65 -1.69 8.28
CA THR A 348 4.12 -2.02 9.63
C THR A 348 5.05 -3.21 9.60
N VAL A 349 6.17 -3.09 10.29
CA VAL A 349 7.24 -4.09 10.36
C VAL A 349 7.78 -4.14 11.80
N GLY A 350 8.55 -5.18 12.13
CA GLY A 350 9.43 -5.16 13.30
C GLY A 350 10.72 -4.41 13.00
N TYR A 351 11.29 -4.69 11.83
CA TYR A 351 12.55 -4.14 11.33
C TYR A 351 12.46 -3.91 9.82
N ASP A 352 13.15 -2.90 9.31
CA ASP A 352 13.28 -2.69 7.88
C ASP A 352 14.33 -3.65 7.24
N ASP A 353 14.47 -3.60 5.91
CA ASP A 353 15.42 -4.47 5.20
C ASP A 353 16.90 -3.98 5.30
N ASP A 354 17.19 -2.98 6.13
CA ASP A 354 18.54 -2.59 6.62
C ASP A 354 18.79 -3.04 8.08
N GLY A 355 17.81 -3.71 8.70
CA GLY A 355 17.88 -4.14 10.09
C GLY A 355 17.56 -3.04 11.11
N VAL A 356 16.99 -1.93 10.70
CA VAL A 356 16.59 -0.82 11.58
C VAL A 356 15.23 -1.13 12.21
N GLU A 357 15.15 -1.03 13.53
CA GLU A 357 13.89 -1.22 14.28
C GLU A 357 12.82 -0.21 13.86
N ALA A 358 11.58 -0.66 13.80
CA ALA A 358 10.44 0.17 13.42
C ALA A 358 10.26 1.36 14.35
N GLN A 359 9.93 2.52 13.79
CA GLN A 359 9.84 3.79 14.50
C GLN A 359 8.54 4.54 14.15
N LYS A 360 8.25 5.53 14.99
CA LYS A 360 7.23 6.55 14.79
C LYS A 360 7.85 7.94 14.93
N TRP A 361 7.60 8.84 13.96
CA TRP A 361 8.17 10.18 13.99
C TRP A 361 7.26 11.20 13.28
N PRO A 362 7.33 12.50 13.65
CA PRO A 362 6.57 13.53 12.97
C PRO A 362 7.16 13.85 11.59
N ILE A 363 6.28 14.08 10.61
CA ILE A 363 6.59 14.65 9.30
C ILE A 363 6.19 16.12 9.27
N ILE A 364 4.97 16.45 9.71
CA ILE A 364 4.45 17.81 9.80
C ILE A 364 3.88 18.02 11.21
N ARG A 365 4.16 19.17 11.80
CA ARG A 365 3.58 19.63 13.08
C ARG A 365 3.07 21.05 12.91
N ASP A 366 1.79 21.28 13.29
CA ASP A 366 1.13 22.59 13.19
C ASP A 366 1.33 23.25 11.82
N GLY A 367 1.26 22.43 10.76
CA GLY A 367 1.46 22.86 9.38
C GLY A 367 2.92 23.08 8.95
N ILE A 368 3.91 22.88 9.82
CA ILE A 368 5.33 23.03 9.48
C ILE A 368 5.96 21.67 9.21
N LEU A 369 6.69 21.55 8.10
CA LEU A 369 7.49 20.36 7.78
C LEU A 369 8.63 20.21 8.80
N VAL A 370 8.68 19.13 9.57
CA VAL A 370 9.67 18.89 10.64
C VAL A 370 10.49 17.61 10.46
N GLY A 371 10.09 16.71 9.56
CA GLY A 371 10.79 15.44 9.36
C GLY A 371 10.62 14.91 7.95
N LEU A 372 11.46 13.95 7.60
CA LEU A 372 11.44 13.26 6.30
C LEU A 372 11.47 11.74 6.51
N GLN A 373 11.21 11.01 5.43
CA GLN A 373 11.38 9.56 5.38
C GLN A 373 12.83 9.27 4.99
N THR A 374 13.58 8.56 5.84
CA THR A 374 15.00 8.27 5.63
C THR A 374 15.29 6.78 5.72
N ASN A 375 16.29 6.33 4.99
CA ASN A 375 16.94 5.03 5.17
C ASN A 375 18.40 5.23 5.60
N ARG A 376 19.15 4.15 5.84
CA ARG A 376 20.54 4.25 6.31
C ARG A 376 21.45 5.02 5.36
N GLU A 377 21.20 4.91 4.05
CA GLU A 377 22.00 5.59 3.04
C GLU A 377 21.72 7.10 2.96
N THR A 378 20.47 7.51 3.22
CA THR A 378 20.06 8.91 3.02
C THR A 378 20.06 9.76 4.30
N ALA A 379 20.04 9.17 5.48
CA ALA A 379 19.93 9.86 6.77
C ALA A 379 20.94 11.02 6.95
N HIS A 380 22.16 10.86 6.44
CA HIS A 380 23.22 11.86 6.57
C HIS A 380 22.93 13.17 5.82
N TYR A 381 22.09 13.17 4.75
CA TYR A 381 21.74 14.39 4.01
C TYR A 381 20.97 15.41 4.85
N VAL A 382 20.28 14.95 5.88
CA VAL A 382 19.52 15.81 6.81
C VAL A 382 20.14 15.87 8.21
N GLY A 383 21.40 15.40 8.34
CA GLY A 383 22.12 15.43 9.61
C GLY A 383 21.61 14.43 10.66
N GLU A 384 20.77 13.47 10.26
CA GLU A 384 20.36 12.39 11.16
C GLU A 384 21.50 11.39 11.39
N THR A 385 21.72 11.04 12.65
CA THR A 385 22.74 10.05 13.07
C THR A 385 22.23 8.62 13.01
N SER A 386 20.93 8.43 12.81
CA SER A 386 20.27 7.14 12.67
C SER A 386 19.20 7.21 11.59
N SER A 387 18.90 6.10 10.95
CA SER A 387 17.83 5.97 9.96
C SER A 387 16.44 5.93 10.61
N ARG A 388 15.42 6.34 9.87
CA ARG A 388 14.00 6.15 10.24
C ARG A 388 13.46 4.76 9.88
N GLY A 389 14.28 3.88 9.30
CA GLY A 389 13.89 2.51 9.00
C GLY A 389 12.92 2.39 7.81
N CYS A 390 13.22 3.08 6.72
CA CYS A 390 12.34 3.08 5.54
C CYS A 390 12.81 2.17 4.40
N THR A 391 13.80 1.29 4.61
CA THR A 391 14.26 0.38 3.56
C THR A 391 13.34 -0.83 3.44
N PHE A 392 12.95 -1.17 2.20
CA PHE A 392 12.11 -2.33 1.93
C PHE A 392 12.30 -2.85 0.51
N ALA A 393 12.15 -4.16 0.31
CA ALA A 393 11.94 -4.78 -0.98
C ALA A 393 10.89 -5.89 -0.86
N ASN A 394 9.96 -5.91 -1.79
CA ASN A 394 8.82 -6.84 -1.77
C ASN A 394 9.15 -8.25 -2.30
N HIS A 395 10.38 -8.50 -2.77
CA HIS A 395 10.75 -9.75 -3.39
C HIS A 395 12.24 -10.03 -3.25
N TRP A 396 12.65 -11.31 -3.20
CA TRP A 396 14.06 -11.69 -3.10
C TRP A 396 14.94 -11.16 -4.25
N ARG A 397 14.37 -11.01 -5.45
CA ARG A 397 15.08 -10.48 -6.64
C ARG A 397 15.25 -8.98 -6.67
N ASN A 398 14.64 -8.26 -5.74
CA ASN A 398 14.62 -6.80 -5.74
C ASN A 398 15.66 -6.23 -4.79
N TYR A 399 16.35 -5.19 -5.26
CA TYR A 399 17.26 -4.40 -4.45
C TYR A 399 16.46 -3.59 -3.42
N PRO A 400 16.76 -3.70 -2.10
CA PRO A 400 16.11 -2.86 -1.08
C PRO A 400 16.53 -1.40 -1.20
N PHE A 401 15.57 -0.49 -1.15
CA PHE A 401 15.78 0.95 -1.12
C PHE A 401 14.67 1.65 -0.33
N LEU A 402 14.73 2.98 -0.21
CA LEU A 402 13.75 3.75 0.56
C LEU A 402 12.33 3.55 0.02
N ARG A 403 11.42 3.11 0.89
CA ARG A 403 9.99 2.94 0.60
C ARG A 403 9.15 3.63 1.68
N MET A 404 8.00 4.10 1.24
CA MET A 404 7.05 4.83 2.08
C MET A 404 6.59 3.99 3.28
N PRO A 405 6.66 4.54 4.52
CA PRO A 405 6.01 3.96 5.71
C PRO A 405 4.50 4.23 5.70
N ASN A 406 3.80 3.85 6.77
CA ASN A 406 2.44 4.37 6.99
C ASN A 406 2.54 5.87 7.32
N ILE A 407 1.88 6.71 6.54
CA ILE A 407 1.82 8.16 6.74
C ILE A 407 0.40 8.54 7.14
N GLN A 408 0.25 9.10 8.32
CA GLN A 408 -1.05 9.29 8.96
C GLN A 408 -1.28 10.76 9.30
N MET A 409 -2.46 11.26 8.97
CA MET A 409 -2.97 12.50 9.55
C MET A 409 -3.49 12.20 10.94
N GLU A 410 -2.99 12.91 11.92
CA GLU A 410 -3.49 12.80 13.29
C GLU A 410 -4.93 13.32 13.35
N PRO A 411 -5.82 12.65 14.09
CA PRO A 411 -7.18 13.17 14.28
C PRO A 411 -7.15 14.52 15.01
N GLY A 412 -8.19 15.28 14.82
CA GLY A 412 -8.45 16.45 15.65
C GLY A 412 -8.59 16.05 17.13
N PRO A 413 -8.41 16.98 18.08
CA PRO A 413 -8.61 16.70 19.49
C PRO A 413 -10.04 16.27 19.78
N LYS A 414 -10.25 15.64 20.95
CA LYS A 414 -11.61 15.30 21.40
C LYS A 414 -12.50 16.55 21.43
N GLY A 415 -13.67 16.46 20.80
CA GLY A 415 -14.58 17.59 20.62
C GLY A 415 -14.39 18.37 19.33
N SER A 416 -13.48 17.95 18.45
CA SER A 416 -13.43 18.46 17.08
C SER A 416 -14.73 18.19 16.34
N PRO A 417 -15.05 18.95 15.25
CA PRO A 417 -16.30 18.78 14.52
C PRO A 417 -16.48 17.36 13.99
N THR A 418 -17.64 16.77 14.23
CA THR A 418 -18.06 15.52 13.61
C THR A 418 -18.38 15.74 12.13
N LEU A 419 -18.53 14.65 11.36
CA LEU A 419 -18.93 14.75 9.95
C LEU A 419 -20.24 15.56 9.76
N ASP A 420 -21.25 15.31 10.59
CA ASP A 420 -22.53 16.03 10.51
C ASP A 420 -22.38 17.53 10.82
N GLN A 421 -21.51 17.87 11.79
CA GLN A 421 -21.20 19.28 12.09
C GLN A 421 -20.43 19.95 10.96
N MET A 422 -19.47 19.24 10.34
CA MET A 422 -18.79 19.75 9.15
C MET A 422 -19.75 19.99 7.99
N ILE A 423 -20.68 19.04 7.74
CA ILE A 423 -21.72 19.19 6.70
C ILE A 423 -22.60 20.40 7.01
N ALA A 424 -23.02 20.57 8.27
CA ALA A 424 -23.88 21.69 8.68
C ALA A 424 -23.21 23.06 8.48
N ASP A 425 -21.88 23.11 8.53
CA ASP A 425 -21.08 24.35 8.36
C ASP A 425 -20.73 24.67 6.88
N VAL A 426 -21.12 23.81 5.93
CA VAL A 426 -20.83 23.98 4.50
C VAL A 426 -22.05 24.53 3.75
N PRO A 427 -22.03 25.77 3.25
CA PRO A 427 -23.14 26.34 2.49
C PRO A 427 -23.22 25.79 1.05
N ASP A 428 -22.08 25.59 0.39
CA ASP A 428 -21.93 25.02 -0.95
C ASP A 428 -20.66 24.15 -1.01
N GLY A 429 -20.82 22.86 -1.15
CA GLY A 429 -19.68 21.94 -1.12
C GLY A 429 -19.96 20.56 -1.68
N VAL A 430 -18.94 19.72 -1.57
CA VAL A 430 -18.99 18.31 -1.98
C VAL A 430 -18.36 17.44 -0.91
N LEU A 431 -19.06 16.37 -0.54
CA LEU A 431 -18.52 15.25 0.21
C LEU A 431 -17.93 14.24 -0.79
N VAL A 432 -16.69 13.85 -0.59
CA VAL A 432 -15.95 12.93 -1.45
C VAL A 432 -15.61 11.66 -0.69
N ASP A 433 -15.94 10.50 -1.25
CA ASP A 433 -15.66 9.20 -0.66
C ASP A 433 -14.98 8.26 -1.66
N GLY A 434 -14.09 7.40 -1.17
CA GLY A 434 -13.35 6.42 -1.94
C GLY A 434 -12.27 7.02 -2.85
N GLN A 435 -11.40 6.14 -3.32
CA GLN A 435 -10.30 6.50 -4.22
C GLN A 435 -10.80 6.46 -5.67
N GLY A 436 -10.35 7.42 -6.49
CA GLY A 436 -10.70 7.51 -7.90
C GLY A 436 -9.49 7.88 -8.76
N SER A 437 -9.75 8.50 -9.90
CA SER A 437 -8.71 8.96 -10.81
C SER A 437 -7.85 10.06 -10.18
N PHE A 438 -6.57 10.09 -10.52
CA PHE A 438 -5.67 11.18 -10.16
C PHE A 438 -4.65 11.42 -11.27
N SER A 439 -4.12 12.62 -11.29
CA SER A 439 -2.99 13.02 -12.11
C SER A 439 -2.12 13.97 -11.29
N ILE A 440 -0.81 13.79 -11.34
CA ILE A 440 0.10 14.58 -10.51
C ILE A 440 1.41 14.80 -11.26
N ASP A 441 2.03 15.98 -11.08
CA ASP A 441 3.32 16.29 -11.66
C ASP A 441 4.46 15.49 -11.00
N GLN A 442 5.61 15.45 -11.67
CA GLN A 442 6.77 14.70 -11.19
C GLN A 442 7.36 15.26 -9.89
N GLN A 443 7.10 16.52 -9.55
CA GLN A 443 7.54 17.16 -8.31
C GLN A 443 6.56 16.96 -7.15
N ARG A 444 5.37 16.40 -7.43
CA ARG A 444 4.30 16.23 -6.45
C ARG A 444 3.78 17.56 -5.89
N TYR A 445 3.84 18.62 -6.71
CA TYR A 445 3.41 19.97 -6.35
C TYR A 445 2.01 20.31 -6.87
N ASN A 446 1.68 19.90 -8.11
CA ASN A 446 0.36 20.09 -8.70
C ASN A 446 -0.31 18.75 -8.91
N GLY A 447 -1.56 18.61 -8.48
CA GLY A 447 -2.37 17.42 -8.64
C GLY A 447 -3.81 17.71 -9.00
N GLN A 448 -4.46 16.74 -9.64
CA GLN A 448 -5.89 16.69 -9.84
C GLN A 448 -6.39 15.35 -9.31
N PHE A 449 -7.48 15.39 -8.55
CA PHE A 449 -8.02 14.22 -7.88
C PHE A 449 -9.52 14.07 -8.12
N GLY A 450 -9.98 12.83 -8.28
CA GLY A 450 -11.37 12.43 -8.23
C GLY A 450 -11.56 11.29 -7.22
N GLY A 451 -12.75 11.14 -6.69
CA GLY A 451 -13.12 10.06 -5.78
C GLY A 451 -13.86 8.93 -6.49
N ASP A 452 -14.31 7.96 -5.71
CA ASP A 452 -15.18 6.88 -6.19
C ASP A 452 -16.63 7.36 -6.29
N CYS A 453 -17.09 8.17 -5.32
CA CYS A 453 -18.41 8.79 -5.36
C CYS A 453 -18.46 10.14 -4.61
N PHE A 454 -19.50 10.92 -4.90
CA PHE A 454 -19.61 12.31 -4.50
C PHE A 454 -21.04 12.69 -4.14
N TRP A 455 -21.22 13.48 -3.07
CA TRP A 455 -22.51 14.07 -2.71
C TRP A 455 -22.41 15.58 -2.63
N GLU A 456 -23.38 16.24 -3.23
CA GLU A 456 -23.53 17.69 -3.12
C GLU A 456 -23.97 18.07 -1.70
N ILE A 457 -23.35 19.12 -1.15
CA ILE A 457 -23.78 19.76 0.09
C ILE A 457 -24.34 21.13 -0.25
N ARG A 458 -25.58 21.39 0.18
CA ARG A 458 -26.26 22.69 0.01
C ARG A 458 -26.87 23.13 1.33
N ASN A 459 -26.55 24.36 1.75
CA ASN A 459 -27.10 24.97 2.95
C ASN A 459 -27.00 24.06 4.18
N GLY A 460 -25.83 23.46 4.41
CA GLY A 460 -25.57 22.59 5.54
C GLY A 460 -26.21 21.19 5.48
N LYS A 461 -26.61 20.73 4.29
CA LYS A 461 -27.25 19.41 4.12
C LYS A 461 -26.63 18.65 2.96
N LYS A 462 -26.30 17.38 3.19
CA LYS A 462 -26.00 16.42 2.12
C LYS A 462 -27.29 16.18 1.31
N THR A 463 -27.26 16.41 0.00
CA THR A 463 -28.48 16.39 -0.84
C THR A 463 -28.52 15.19 -1.77
N ARG A 464 -27.82 15.20 -2.89
CA ARG A 464 -27.86 14.18 -3.96
C ARG A 464 -26.46 13.76 -4.35
N MET A 465 -26.33 12.59 -4.96
CA MET A 465 -25.09 12.25 -5.64
C MET A 465 -24.87 13.13 -6.87
N VAL A 466 -23.62 13.41 -7.17
CA VAL A 466 -23.16 14.17 -8.35
C VAL A 466 -22.10 13.38 -9.09
N THR A 467 -21.86 13.72 -10.36
CA THR A 467 -20.83 13.11 -11.22
C THR A 467 -19.90 14.17 -11.80
N ASP A 468 -18.91 13.73 -12.58
CA ASP A 468 -17.94 14.56 -13.30
C ASP A 468 -17.21 15.53 -12.35
N PHE A 469 -16.84 15.00 -11.18
CA PHE A 469 -16.17 15.73 -10.13
C PHE A 469 -14.67 15.45 -10.15
N THR A 470 -13.91 16.52 -10.20
CA THR A 470 -12.49 16.54 -9.89
C THR A 470 -12.18 17.83 -9.13
N TYR A 471 -11.08 17.84 -8.40
CA TYR A 471 -10.53 19.05 -7.79
C TYR A 471 -9.04 19.15 -8.03
N ASN A 472 -8.54 20.40 -8.09
CA ASN A 472 -7.13 20.70 -8.27
C ASN A 472 -6.48 21.01 -6.92
N ALA A 473 -5.25 20.55 -6.75
CA ALA A 473 -4.44 20.78 -5.58
C ALA A 473 -3.06 21.30 -5.99
N ILE A 474 -2.71 22.51 -5.57
CA ILE A 474 -1.33 22.94 -5.37
C ILE A 474 -1.00 22.55 -3.94
N SER A 475 -0.02 21.67 -3.72
CA SER A 475 0.17 20.95 -2.45
C SER A 475 0.11 21.86 -1.21
N THR A 476 0.86 22.94 -1.17
CA THR A 476 0.89 23.85 -0.02
C THR A 476 -0.40 24.65 0.15
N ASP A 477 -1.00 25.12 -0.95
CA ASP A 477 -2.23 25.90 -0.91
C ASP A 477 -3.42 25.05 -0.51
N PHE A 478 -3.47 23.81 -1.05
CA PHE A 478 -4.49 22.84 -0.70
C PHE A 478 -4.48 22.54 0.80
N TRP A 479 -3.32 22.21 1.37
CA TRP A 479 -3.21 21.94 2.80
C TRP A 479 -3.33 23.19 3.67
N ALA A 480 -3.05 24.40 3.13
CA ALA A 480 -3.33 25.64 3.83
C ALA A 480 -4.84 25.92 3.98
N SER A 481 -5.67 25.37 3.07
CA SER A 481 -7.13 25.47 3.14
C SER A 481 -7.80 24.51 4.14
N LEU A 482 -7.02 23.60 4.77
CA LEU A 482 -7.54 22.65 5.78
C LEU A 482 -8.04 23.44 7.00
N ASP A 483 -9.34 23.37 7.23
CA ASP A 483 -10.07 24.13 8.27
C ASP A 483 -10.39 23.27 9.50
N ALA A 484 -10.72 21.98 9.29
CA ALA A 484 -11.00 21.07 10.39
C ALA A 484 -10.59 19.63 10.07
N VAL A 485 -10.25 18.90 11.14
CA VAL A 485 -10.02 17.46 11.15
C VAL A 485 -10.97 16.85 12.17
N GLY A 486 -11.67 15.79 11.81
CA GLY A 486 -12.63 15.11 12.67
C GLY A 486 -11.99 14.48 13.92
N PRO A 487 -12.81 14.16 14.92
CA PRO A 487 -12.36 13.68 16.23
C PRO A 487 -11.77 12.24 16.15
N PRO A 488 -11.05 11.78 17.19
CA PRO A 488 -10.34 10.48 17.18
C PRO A 488 -11.24 9.27 16.90
N GLU A 489 -12.48 9.27 17.34
CA GLU A 489 -13.44 8.18 17.12
C GLU A 489 -13.88 8.00 15.67
N THR A 490 -13.60 8.97 14.81
CA THR A 490 -13.88 8.92 13.35
C THR A 490 -12.65 8.57 12.52
N TRP A 491 -11.51 8.38 13.20
CA TRP A 491 -10.26 8.06 12.51
C TRP A 491 -10.32 6.65 11.91
N GLN A 492 -9.91 6.52 10.66
CA GLN A 492 -9.89 5.25 9.93
C GLN A 492 -8.54 5.06 9.25
N HIS A 493 -8.10 3.82 9.23
CA HIS A 493 -6.90 3.39 8.55
C HIS A 493 -7.25 2.88 7.14
N ASN A 494 -6.47 3.25 6.12
CA ASN A 494 -6.71 2.84 4.74
C ASN A 494 -5.38 2.38 4.12
N GLY A 495 -5.27 1.09 3.83
CA GLY A 495 -4.13 0.52 3.12
C GLY A 495 -4.22 0.76 1.62
N MET A 496 -3.12 1.18 1.02
CA MET A 496 -3.00 1.27 -0.43
C MET A 496 -2.57 -0.08 -0.99
N GLY A 497 -3.22 -0.54 -2.06
CA GLY A 497 -2.96 -1.86 -2.65
C GLY A 497 -1.60 -2.00 -3.31
N GLY A 498 -0.95 -0.89 -3.70
CA GLY A 498 0.37 -0.90 -4.30
C GLY A 498 0.86 0.52 -4.60
N ASP A 499 2.13 0.75 -4.33
CA ASP A 499 2.87 1.96 -4.67
C ASP A 499 4.14 1.55 -5.43
N ALA A 500 4.27 2.01 -6.68
CA ALA A 500 5.32 1.61 -7.59
C ALA A 500 6.51 2.57 -7.56
N LYS A 501 7.73 2.04 -7.42
CA LYS A 501 8.97 2.82 -7.39
C LYS A 501 10.16 1.99 -7.86
N GLY A 502 11.24 2.66 -8.32
CA GLY A 502 12.50 2.02 -8.69
C GLY A 502 12.57 1.51 -10.12
N GLN A 503 13.78 1.16 -10.53
CA GLN A 503 14.10 0.51 -11.81
C GLN A 503 15.14 -0.61 -11.57
N PRO A 504 14.71 -1.89 -11.65
CA PRO A 504 13.37 -2.40 -11.98
C PRO A 504 12.30 -1.97 -10.99
N VAL A 505 11.06 -1.84 -11.48
CA VAL A 505 9.93 -1.43 -10.68
C VAL A 505 9.61 -2.48 -9.62
N GLN A 506 9.38 -2.03 -8.39
CA GLN A 506 8.86 -2.84 -7.31
C GLN A 506 7.74 -2.11 -6.56
N SER A 507 6.86 -2.88 -5.95
CA SER A 507 5.69 -2.38 -5.23
C SER A 507 5.92 -2.32 -3.73
N ASN A 508 5.26 -1.38 -3.06
CA ASN A 508 5.11 -1.29 -1.61
C ASN A 508 3.63 -1.22 -1.27
N ARG A 509 3.27 -1.47 -0.01
CA ARG A 509 1.89 -1.38 0.49
C ARG A 509 1.83 -0.38 1.65
N PRO A 510 1.87 0.93 1.40
CA PRO A 510 1.72 1.92 2.47
C PRO A 510 0.27 1.99 2.94
N SER A 511 0.06 2.54 4.12
CA SER A 511 -1.25 2.90 4.62
C SER A 511 -1.31 4.35 5.03
N HIS A 512 -2.50 4.93 4.93
CA HIS A 512 -2.75 6.29 5.32
C HIS A 512 -4.00 6.36 6.19
N GLY A 513 -3.86 6.91 7.38
CA GLY A 513 -4.96 7.10 8.30
C GLY A 513 -5.37 8.56 8.37
N SER A 514 -6.66 8.81 8.54
CA SER A 514 -7.21 10.13 8.86
C SER A 514 -8.61 10.02 9.47
N SER A 515 -9.11 11.12 10.04
CA SER A 515 -10.53 11.38 10.23
C SER A 515 -11.09 12.11 9.01
N PRO A 516 -12.41 12.29 8.85
CA PRO A 516 -12.96 13.22 7.86
C PRO A 516 -12.33 14.61 7.99
N ILE A 517 -12.03 15.25 6.86
CA ILE A 517 -11.41 16.59 6.84
C ILE A 517 -12.24 17.57 6.06
N LEU A 518 -12.25 18.82 6.50
CA LEU A 518 -12.92 19.93 5.83
C LEU A 518 -11.87 20.89 5.26
N LEU A 519 -11.97 21.15 3.95
CA LEU A 519 -11.15 22.13 3.23
C LEU A 519 -12.04 23.20 2.63
N ARG A 520 -11.57 24.45 2.66
CA ARG A 520 -12.35 25.61 2.19
C ARG A 520 -11.91 26.09 0.82
N LYS A 521 -12.89 26.44 -0.02
CA LYS A 521 -12.70 27.14 -1.29
C LYS A 521 -11.73 26.46 -2.24
N ILE A 522 -11.90 25.16 -2.45
CA ILE A 522 -11.12 24.38 -3.42
C ILE A 522 -11.75 24.53 -4.82
N MET A 523 -10.91 24.69 -5.85
CA MET A 523 -11.36 24.72 -7.24
C MET A 523 -11.82 23.32 -7.68
N VAL A 524 -13.08 23.23 -8.09
CA VAL A 524 -13.78 22.00 -8.50
C VAL A 524 -14.20 22.11 -9.96
N GLY A 525 -14.22 20.99 -10.66
CA GLY A 525 -14.78 20.86 -12.01
C GLY A 525 -13.91 21.50 -13.08
N ALA A 526 -12.59 21.60 -12.87
CA ALA A 526 -11.66 21.95 -13.92
C ALA A 526 -11.60 20.81 -14.93
N ALA A 527 -12.43 20.84 -15.96
CA ALA A 527 -12.21 20.02 -17.13
C ALA A 527 -10.85 20.41 -17.72
N PHE A 528 -10.09 19.42 -18.20
CA PHE A 528 -9.00 19.71 -19.12
C PHE A 528 -9.60 20.44 -20.34
N VAL A 529 -9.23 21.68 -20.53
CA VAL A 529 -9.47 22.39 -21.79
C VAL A 529 -8.36 22.01 -22.76
#